data_829e62d94586227ab58b63f338dbcb20
#
_entry.id   829e62d94586227ab58b63f338dbcb20
#
_cell.length_a   1.000
_cell.length_b   1.000
_cell.length_c   1.000
_cell.angle_alpha   90.00
_cell.angle_beta   90.00
_cell.angle_gamma   90.00
#
_symmetry.space_group_name_H-M   'P 1'
#
loop_
_entity.id
_entity.type
_entity.pdbx_description
1 polymer ?
#
loop_
_entity_poly.entity_id
_entity_poly.type
_entity_poly.pdbx_seq_one_letter_code
_entity_poly.pdbx_strand_id
1 'polypeptide(L)'
;MAEAYPSLIREILDEGHEIGCHTSRHVPLDRLTPEEFRTDLESNIAALRRAGAKDIRGFRAPIFSLVEKTAWAYGILRELGFAYSSSVLPAKNPFYGWPGFGPDPKIMDGIWELPMTVARFGPYVVPPAGGVYFRVLPRPFVMRAAAKARRRGRPLLCYCHPYDIYTAQERFMHPDIDDSRFYNFLMYYNRKSVFPRLEAVLKKGFKIVPYAEFVKTLVIPSS
;
A
#
# COMPACT_ATOMS: atom_id res chain seq x y z
N MET A 1 4.16 -12.41 11.28
CA MET A 1 5.48 -11.75 11.00
C MET A 1 6.04 -11.16 12.31
N ALA A 2 5.45 -10.13 12.92
CA ALA A 2 6.01 -9.48 14.11
C ALA A 2 6.20 -10.42 15.32
N GLU A 3 5.33 -11.40 15.52
CA GLU A 3 5.47 -12.41 16.57
C GLU A 3 6.56 -13.44 16.27
N ALA A 4 6.67 -13.85 15.00
CA ALA A 4 7.66 -14.85 14.59
C ALA A 4 9.06 -14.27 14.45
N TYR A 5 9.18 -12.99 14.09
CA TYR A 5 10.46 -12.32 13.80
C TYR A 5 10.54 -10.92 14.44
N PRO A 6 10.47 -10.81 15.78
CA PRO A 6 10.47 -9.50 16.44
C PRO A 6 11.80 -8.74 16.27
N SER A 7 12.92 -9.46 16.05
CA SER A 7 14.21 -8.84 15.76
C SER A 7 14.21 -8.10 14.43
N LEU A 8 13.54 -8.63 13.41
CA LEU A 8 13.40 -7.97 12.11
C LEU A 8 12.64 -6.65 12.22
N ILE A 9 11.58 -6.61 13.06
CA ILE A 9 10.83 -5.37 13.29
C ILE A 9 11.72 -4.32 13.96
N ARG A 10 12.54 -4.72 14.93
CA ARG A 10 13.52 -3.81 15.58
C ARG A 10 14.55 -3.29 14.59
N GLU A 11 15.14 -4.15 13.77
CA GLU A 11 16.10 -3.76 12.75
C GLU A 11 15.51 -2.71 11.78
N ILE A 12 14.27 -2.93 11.31
CA ILE A 12 13.57 -1.97 10.44
C ILE A 12 13.39 -0.60 11.15
N LEU A 13 13.05 -0.62 12.45
CA LEU A 13 12.89 0.60 13.24
C LEU A 13 14.24 1.31 13.49
N ASP A 14 15.29 0.55 13.79
CA ASP A 14 16.64 1.08 14.06
C ASP A 14 17.23 1.74 12.81
N GLU A 15 16.88 1.24 11.62
CA GLU A 15 17.19 1.88 10.32
C GLU A 15 16.31 3.11 10.00
N GLY A 16 15.44 3.51 10.91
CA GLY A 16 14.61 4.72 10.78
C GLY A 16 13.39 4.56 9.87
N HIS A 17 12.97 3.34 9.57
CA HIS A 17 11.78 3.07 8.78
C HIS A 17 10.50 3.12 9.62
N GLU A 18 9.41 3.47 8.98
CA GLU A 18 8.08 3.46 9.57
C GLU A 18 7.49 2.05 9.58
N ILE A 19 6.82 1.70 10.69
CA ILE A 19 6.02 0.48 10.80
C ILE A 19 4.54 0.86 10.79
N GLY A 20 3.79 0.31 9.84
CA GLY A 20 2.34 0.41 9.75
C GLY A 20 1.63 -0.91 10.04
N CYS A 21 0.32 -0.82 10.34
CA CYS A 21 -0.53 -1.97 10.55
C CYS A 21 -1.08 -2.51 9.20
N HIS A 22 -1.04 -3.84 9.03
CA HIS A 22 -1.55 -4.50 7.83
C HIS A 22 -2.42 -5.72 8.17
N THR A 23 -3.11 -5.66 9.30
CA THR A 23 -3.88 -6.73 9.92
C THR A 23 -3.02 -7.92 10.41
N SER A 24 -3.59 -8.79 11.21
CA SER A 24 -2.92 -10.03 11.68
C SER A 24 -3.09 -11.19 10.70
N ARG A 25 -4.31 -11.37 10.19
CA ARG A 25 -4.71 -12.54 9.40
C ARG A 25 -4.68 -12.33 7.89
N HIS A 26 -4.45 -11.08 7.44
CA HIS A 26 -4.47 -10.68 6.03
C HIS A 26 -5.81 -11.03 5.33
N VAL A 27 -6.93 -10.96 6.05
CA VAL A 27 -8.26 -11.22 5.50
C VAL A 27 -8.80 -9.92 4.88
N PRO A 28 -9.36 -9.98 3.66
CA PRO A 28 -10.03 -8.82 3.04
C PRO A 28 -11.19 -8.31 3.91
N LEU A 29 -11.35 -6.98 3.97
CA LEU A 29 -12.31 -6.32 4.87
C LEU A 29 -13.77 -6.71 4.62
N ASP A 30 -14.12 -7.02 3.39
CA ASP A 30 -15.48 -7.44 3.03
C ASP A 30 -15.86 -8.86 3.45
N ARG A 31 -14.91 -9.59 4.01
CA ARG A 31 -15.09 -10.92 4.61
C ARG A 31 -15.08 -10.88 6.15
N LEU A 32 -15.08 -9.68 6.72
CA LEU A 32 -15.05 -9.45 8.16
C LEU A 32 -16.25 -8.60 8.59
N THR A 33 -16.75 -8.86 9.80
CA THR A 33 -17.58 -7.89 10.50
C THR A 33 -16.73 -6.75 11.06
N PRO A 34 -17.31 -5.60 11.43
CA PRO A 34 -16.60 -4.53 12.10
C PRO A 34 -15.88 -4.99 13.40
N GLU A 35 -16.50 -5.88 14.18
CA GLU A 35 -15.96 -6.42 15.41
C GLU A 35 -14.76 -7.33 15.17
N GLU A 36 -14.85 -8.19 14.16
CA GLU A 36 -13.74 -9.06 13.75
C GLU A 36 -12.56 -8.26 13.23
N PHE A 37 -12.82 -7.19 12.46
CA PHE A 37 -11.79 -6.29 11.97
C PHE A 37 -11.09 -5.56 13.12
N ARG A 38 -11.84 -5.04 14.09
CA ARG A 38 -11.28 -4.41 15.30
C ARG A 38 -10.37 -5.37 16.05
N THR A 39 -10.85 -6.57 16.34
CA THR A 39 -10.09 -7.61 17.06
C THR A 39 -8.79 -7.97 16.33
N ASP A 40 -8.85 -8.08 15.00
CA ASP A 40 -7.69 -8.38 14.17
C ASP A 40 -6.65 -7.24 14.21
N LEU A 41 -7.11 -5.97 14.15
CA LEU A 41 -6.23 -4.80 14.28
C LEU A 41 -5.57 -4.73 15.66
N GLU A 42 -6.34 -4.90 16.74
CA GLU A 42 -5.82 -4.87 18.11
C GLU A 42 -4.76 -5.95 18.32
N SER A 43 -4.99 -7.15 17.79
CA SER A 43 -4.01 -8.24 17.80
C SER A 43 -2.72 -7.86 17.06
N ASN A 44 -2.84 -7.26 15.86
CA ASN A 44 -1.68 -6.82 15.09
C ASN A 44 -0.92 -5.70 15.80
N ILE A 45 -1.62 -4.69 16.30
CA ILE A 45 -1.03 -3.57 17.08
C ILE A 45 -0.27 -4.11 18.29
N ALA A 46 -0.87 -5.04 19.05
CA ALA A 46 -0.23 -5.64 20.21
C ALA A 46 1.05 -6.40 19.83
N ALA A 47 1.03 -7.17 18.74
CA ALA A 47 2.19 -7.89 18.25
C ALA A 47 3.32 -6.92 17.80
N LEU A 48 2.98 -5.87 17.07
CA LEU A 48 3.95 -4.85 16.64
C LEU A 48 4.55 -4.09 17.83
N ARG A 49 3.74 -3.75 18.84
CA ARG A 49 4.22 -3.11 20.07
C ARG A 49 5.18 -4.01 20.86
N ARG A 50 4.86 -5.29 21.00
CA ARG A 50 5.77 -6.27 21.63
C ARG A 50 7.10 -6.38 20.88
N ALA A 51 7.07 -6.23 19.56
CA ALA A 51 8.28 -6.23 18.73
C ALA A 51 9.07 -4.91 18.76
N GLY A 52 8.56 -3.85 19.44
CA GLY A 52 9.25 -2.57 19.64
C GLY A 52 8.65 -1.37 18.90
N ALA A 53 7.63 -1.54 18.06
CA ALA A 53 6.98 -0.43 17.38
C ALA A 53 6.09 0.38 18.35
N LYS A 54 6.51 1.60 18.71
CA LYS A 54 5.79 2.47 19.64
C LYS A 54 4.74 3.33 18.97
N ASP A 55 5.04 3.85 17.77
CA ASP A 55 4.19 4.77 17.02
C ASP A 55 3.67 4.09 15.75
N ILE A 56 2.47 3.53 15.81
CA ILE A 56 1.81 2.82 14.72
C ILE A 56 0.67 3.71 14.20
N ARG A 57 0.97 4.59 13.25
CA ARG A 57 0.06 5.62 12.75
C ARG A 57 -0.63 5.25 11.45
N GLY A 58 -0.04 4.37 10.68
CA GLY A 58 -0.46 4.03 9.33
C GLY A 58 -1.16 2.68 9.26
N PHE A 59 -2.17 2.61 8.38
CA PHE A 59 -2.88 1.38 8.05
C PHE A 59 -2.87 1.13 6.54
N ARG A 60 -2.81 -0.14 6.15
CA ARG A 60 -3.13 -0.59 4.81
C ARG A 60 -3.99 -1.85 4.86
N ALA A 61 -5.11 -1.83 4.13
CA ALA A 61 -5.98 -3.00 4.01
C ALA A 61 -5.34 -4.08 3.13
N PRO A 62 -5.49 -5.36 3.47
CA PRO A 62 -5.12 -6.47 2.59
C PRO A 62 -5.72 -6.29 1.20
N ILE A 63 -4.92 -6.54 0.17
CA ILE A 63 -5.28 -6.46 -1.25
C ILE A 63 -6.11 -5.23 -1.67
N PHE A 64 -5.96 -4.10 -0.99
CA PHE A 64 -6.74 -2.86 -1.19
C PHE A 64 -8.25 -3.05 -0.99
N SER A 65 -8.65 -3.91 -0.06
CA SER A 65 -10.04 -4.25 0.21
C SER A 65 -10.84 -3.17 0.97
N LEU A 66 -10.25 -2.00 1.21
CA LEU A 66 -10.98 -0.82 1.68
C LEU A 66 -11.63 -0.15 0.47
N VAL A 67 -12.91 -0.43 0.28
CA VAL A 67 -13.74 0.04 -0.81
C VAL A 67 -15.01 0.71 -0.24
N GLU A 68 -15.89 1.22 -1.08
CA GLU A 68 -17.08 1.95 -0.64
C GLU A 68 -17.93 1.17 0.39
N LYS A 69 -18.18 -0.12 0.14
CA LYS A 69 -18.96 -0.99 1.04
C LYS A 69 -18.27 -1.29 2.37
N THR A 70 -16.96 -1.10 2.48
CA THR A 70 -16.16 -1.33 3.69
C THR A 70 -15.66 -0.02 4.33
N ALA A 71 -16.23 1.13 3.91
CA ALA A 71 -15.86 2.45 4.43
C ALA A 71 -16.12 2.63 5.94
N TRP A 72 -16.94 1.77 6.55
CA TRP A 72 -17.13 1.68 7.99
C TRP A 72 -15.81 1.46 8.76
N ALA A 73 -14.80 0.91 8.09
CA ALA A 73 -13.49 0.69 8.67
C ALA A 73 -12.78 1.98 9.11
N TYR A 74 -13.05 3.12 8.48
CA TYR A 74 -12.43 4.40 8.87
C TYR A 74 -12.78 4.80 10.31
N GLY A 75 -14.03 4.58 10.76
CA GLY A 75 -14.43 4.83 12.13
C GLY A 75 -13.60 4.02 13.13
N ILE A 76 -13.41 2.74 12.86
CA ILE A 76 -12.61 1.84 13.72
C ILE A 76 -11.13 2.28 13.71
N LEU A 77 -10.59 2.62 12.55
CA LEU A 77 -9.21 3.10 12.44
C LEU A 77 -9.00 4.38 13.26
N ARG A 78 -9.94 5.34 13.20
CA ARG A 78 -9.90 6.57 14.01
C ARG A 78 -9.92 6.25 15.51
N GLU A 79 -10.84 5.39 15.95
CA GLU A 79 -10.97 5.01 17.36
C GLU A 79 -9.72 4.32 17.91
N LEU A 80 -9.02 3.55 17.07
CA LEU A 80 -7.74 2.91 17.41
C LEU A 80 -6.52 3.85 17.30
N GLY A 81 -6.73 5.12 16.92
CA GLY A 81 -5.70 6.15 16.89
C GLY A 81 -4.84 6.18 15.64
N PHE A 82 -5.28 5.57 14.53
CA PHE A 82 -4.60 5.72 13.26
C PHE A 82 -4.75 7.16 12.72
N ALA A 83 -3.67 7.70 12.18
CA ALA A 83 -3.66 9.03 11.56
C ALA A 83 -3.97 8.98 10.08
N TYR A 84 -3.63 7.86 9.40
CA TYR A 84 -3.87 7.69 7.99
C TYR A 84 -4.06 6.22 7.57
N SER A 85 -4.69 6.07 6.44
CA SER A 85 -4.77 4.83 5.66
C SER A 85 -4.20 5.06 4.26
N SER A 86 -3.66 4.02 3.64
CA SER A 86 -3.31 3.98 2.21
C SER A 86 -3.81 2.68 1.62
N SER A 87 -5.13 2.55 1.56
CA SER A 87 -5.85 1.31 1.29
C SER A 87 -6.72 1.35 0.04
N VAL A 88 -6.93 2.54 -0.54
CA VAL A 88 -7.82 2.69 -1.69
C VAL A 88 -7.04 2.64 -3.00
N LEU A 89 -7.48 1.76 -3.90
CA LEU A 89 -7.12 1.79 -5.31
C LEU A 89 -8.23 2.53 -6.09
N PRO A 90 -8.02 3.78 -6.55
CA PRO A 90 -9.05 4.56 -7.21
C PRO A 90 -9.20 4.16 -8.68
N ALA A 91 -9.45 2.89 -8.93
CA ALA A 91 -9.60 2.29 -10.26
C ALA A 91 -10.52 1.07 -10.21
N LYS A 92 -11.13 0.73 -11.35
CA LYS A 92 -11.79 -0.56 -11.53
C LYS A 92 -10.72 -1.66 -11.59
N ASN A 93 -10.83 -2.67 -10.75
CA ASN A 93 -9.88 -3.77 -10.65
C ASN A 93 -10.64 -5.10 -10.44
N PRO A 94 -10.17 -6.24 -10.96
CA PRO A 94 -10.83 -7.54 -10.78
C PRO A 94 -11.05 -7.96 -9.33
N PHE A 95 -10.12 -7.59 -8.42
CA PHE A 95 -10.23 -7.93 -7.00
C PHE A 95 -10.93 -6.83 -6.23
N TYR A 96 -10.23 -5.71 -5.97
CA TYR A 96 -10.75 -4.58 -5.20
C TYR A 96 -10.39 -3.27 -5.86
N GLY A 97 -11.31 -2.30 -5.75
CA GLY A 97 -11.08 -0.96 -6.24
C GLY A 97 -12.27 -0.06 -5.93
N TRP A 98 -12.00 1.24 -5.86
CA TRP A 98 -13.01 2.27 -5.62
C TRP A 98 -12.92 3.36 -6.70
N PRO A 99 -13.49 3.12 -7.92
CA PRO A 99 -13.29 4.01 -9.08
C PRO A 99 -13.71 5.47 -8.85
N GLY A 100 -14.77 5.69 -8.03
CA GLY A 100 -15.29 7.02 -7.69
C GLY A 100 -14.49 7.75 -6.62
N PHE A 101 -13.51 7.12 -5.99
CA PHE A 101 -12.79 7.74 -4.87
C PHE A 101 -12.02 9.01 -5.27
N GLY A 102 -11.41 9.02 -6.44
CA GLY A 102 -10.53 10.10 -6.89
C GLY A 102 -9.06 9.87 -6.56
N PRO A 103 -8.16 10.65 -7.17
CA PRO A 103 -6.71 10.41 -7.09
C PRO A 103 -6.00 11.18 -5.97
N ASP A 104 -6.69 12.04 -5.25
CA ASP A 104 -6.10 12.95 -4.27
C ASP A 104 -6.33 12.48 -2.83
N PRO A 105 -5.37 12.71 -1.91
CA PRO A 105 -5.58 12.50 -0.49
C PRO A 105 -6.79 13.26 0.02
N LYS A 106 -7.58 12.64 0.90
CA LYS A 106 -8.71 13.28 1.56
C LYS A 106 -8.99 12.70 2.93
N ILE A 107 -9.69 13.45 3.76
CA ILE A 107 -10.10 12.99 5.08
C ILE A 107 -11.34 12.11 4.95
N MET A 108 -11.27 10.95 5.56
CA MET A 108 -12.35 9.98 5.68
C MET A 108 -12.55 9.69 7.16
N ASP A 109 -13.70 10.08 7.69
CA ASP A 109 -14.05 9.92 9.11
C ASP A 109 -12.93 10.34 10.09
N GLY A 110 -12.27 11.47 9.80
CA GLY A 110 -11.24 12.07 10.67
C GLY A 110 -9.81 11.57 10.45
N ILE A 111 -9.55 10.63 9.54
CA ILE A 111 -8.21 10.20 9.16
C ILE A 111 -7.93 10.46 7.68
N TRP A 112 -6.67 10.63 7.32
CA TRP A 112 -6.28 10.76 5.92
C TRP A 112 -6.37 9.42 5.18
N GLU A 113 -7.05 9.38 4.03
CA GLU A 113 -6.86 8.32 3.05
C GLU A 113 -5.91 8.81 1.95
N LEU A 114 -4.87 8.04 1.71
CA LEU A 114 -3.85 8.27 0.68
C LEU A 114 -4.04 7.25 -0.45
N PRO A 115 -4.88 7.56 -1.46
CA PRO A 115 -5.19 6.61 -2.51
C PRO A 115 -3.98 6.34 -3.39
N MET A 116 -3.87 5.11 -3.88
CA MET A 116 -2.77 4.72 -4.78
C MET A 116 -2.72 5.61 -6.01
N THR A 117 -1.49 5.99 -6.39
CA THR A 117 -1.29 6.71 -7.66
C THR A 117 -1.69 5.85 -8.83
N VAL A 118 -2.61 6.35 -9.67
CA VAL A 118 -3.07 5.66 -10.85
C VAL A 118 -2.81 6.44 -12.14
N ALA A 119 -2.68 5.73 -13.25
CA ALA A 119 -2.53 6.30 -14.58
C ALA A 119 -3.30 5.49 -15.63
N ARG A 120 -3.75 6.14 -16.70
CA ARG A 120 -4.44 5.46 -17.80
C ARG A 120 -3.43 4.76 -18.71
N PHE A 121 -3.65 3.47 -18.96
CA PHE A 121 -2.91 2.64 -19.89
C PHE A 121 -3.90 1.99 -20.87
N GLY A 122 -4.02 2.52 -22.07
CA GLY A 122 -5.09 2.16 -23.01
C GLY A 122 -6.47 2.43 -22.39
N PRO A 123 -7.39 1.45 -22.38
CA PRO A 123 -8.70 1.59 -21.76
C PRO A 123 -8.67 1.43 -20.22
N TYR A 124 -7.54 0.97 -19.65
CA TYR A 124 -7.42 0.63 -18.24
C TYR A 124 -6.84 1.77 -17.42
N VAL A 125 -7.23 1.81 -16.15
CA VAL A 125 -6.61 2.65 -15.10
C VAL A 125 -5.83 1.72 -14.19
N VAL A 126 -4.52 1.93 -14.07
CA VAL A 126 -3.61 1.02 -13.38
C VAL A 126 -2.69 1.77 -12.41
N PRO A 127 -2.20 1.14 -11.31
CA PRO A 127 -1.23 1.74 -10.40
C PRO A 127 0.22 1.55 -10.93
N PRO A 128 0.80 2.51 -11.65
CA PRO A 128 2.09 2.34 -12.33
C PRO A 128 3.29 2.19 -11.40
N ALA A 129 3.12 2.52 -10.11
CA ALA A 129 4.17 2.48 -9.10
C ALA A 129 3.94 1.37 -8.06
N GLY A 130 3.05 0.43 -8.31
CA GLY A 130 2.69 -0.60 -7.32
C GLY A 130 2.97 -2.03 -7.75
N GLY A 131 3.65 -2.78 -6.90
CA GLY A 131 3.82 -4.23 -6.96
C GLY A 131 4.11 -4.78 -8.36
N VAL A 132 3.29 -5.73 -8.80
CA VAL A 132 3.38 -6.35 -10.12
C VAL A 132 3.34 -5.34 -11.27
N TYR A 133 2.50 -4.30 -11.20
CA TYR A 133 2.36 -3.29 -12.25
C TYR A 133 3.67 -2.52 -12.49
N PHE A 134 4.40 -2.20 -11.42
CA PHE A 134 5.69 -1.51 -11.54
C PHE A 134 6.72 -2.30 -12.37
N ARG A 135 6.63 -3.64 -12.36
CA ARG A 135 7.52 -4.56 -13.09
C ARG A 135 7.03 -4.89 -14.49
N VAL A 136 5.71 -5.05 -14.66
CA VAL A 136 5.08 -5.57 -15.88
C VAL A 136 4.84 -4.46 -16.89
N LEU A 137 4.44 -3.27 -16.46
CA LEU A 137 4.16 -2.14 -17.36
C LEU A 137 5.45 -1.67 -18.06
N PRO A 138 5.34 -1.17 -19.31
CA PRO A 138 6.48 -0.64 -20.02
C PRO A 138 7.17 0.49 -19.24
N ARG A 139 8.51 0.43 -19.14
CA ARG A 139 9.29 1.44 -18.39
C ARG A 139 9.00 2.87 -18.85
N PRO A 140 8.88 3.19 -20.14
CA PRO A 140 8.53 4.55 -20.58
C PRO A 140 7.19 5.04 -20.04
N PHE A 141 6.19 4.15 -19.94
CA PHE A 141 4.89 4.49 -19.35
C PHE A 141 5.00 4.82 -17.88
N VAL A 142 5.68 3.98 -17.09
CA VAL A 142 5.93 4.23 -15.66
C VAL A 142 6.65 5.57 -15.45
N MET A 143 7.68 5.84 -16.24
CA MET A 143 8.43 7.10 -16.17
C MET A 143 7.60 8.34 -16.56
N ARG A 144 6.70 8.21 -17.54
CA ARG A 144 5.76 9.30 -17.91
C ARG A 144 4.73 9.54 -16.80
N ALA A 145 4.21 8.48 -16.19
CA ALA A 145 3.29 8.59 -15.08
C ALA A 145 3.93 9.29 -13.87
N ALA A 146 5.14 8.91 -13.49
CA ALA A 146 5.92 9.57 -12.46
C ALA A 146 6.16 11.06 -12.78
N ALA A 147 6.63 11.37 -13.99
CA ALA A 147 6.86 12.75 -14.41
C ALA A 147 5.55 13.59 -14.38
N LYS A 148 4.41 12.98 -14.72
CA LYS A 148 3.11 13.65 -14.65
C LYS A 148 2.68 13.92 -13.21
N ALA A 149 2.87 12.98 -12.30
CA ALA A 149 2.60 13.17 -10.88
C ALA A 149 3.42 14.35 -10.33
N ARG A 150 4.74 14.35 -10.59
CA ARG A 150 5.65 15.43 -10.18
C ARG A 150 5.23 16.81 -10.70
N ARG A 151 4.91 16.92 -12.01
CA ARG A 151 4.47 18.19 -12.59
C ARG A 151 3.18 18.75 -11.98
N ARG A 152 2.36 17.87 -11.38
CA ARG A 152 1.12 18.23 -10.69
C ARG A 152 1.30 18.46 -9.19
N GLY A 153 2.52 18.42 -8.68
CA GLY A 153 2.81 18.51 -7.25
C GLY A 153 2.23 17.33 -6.43
N ARG A 154 1.92 16.20 -7.10
CA ARG A 154 1.33 15.02 -6.44
C ARG A 154 2.40 14.03 -6.03
N PRO A 155 2.22 13.35 -4.89
CA PRO A 155 3.09 12.25 -4.52
C PRO A 155 2.97 11.10 -5.52
N LEU A 156 4.02 10.30 -5.60
CA LEU A 156 3.98 9.01 -6.27
C LEU A 156 3.85 7.93 -5.17
N LEU A 157 2.61 7.62 -4.80
CA LEU A 157 2.36 6.60 -3.79
C LEU A 157 2.62 5.22 -4.40
N CYS A 158 3.59 4.53 -3.84
CA CYS A 158 4.05 3.22 -4.32
C CYS A 158 4.03 2.18 -3.21
N TYR A 159 4.03 0.93 -3.63
CA TYR A 159 4.20 -0.22 -2.76
C TYR A 159 4.96 -1.32 -3.48
N CYS A 160 5.64 -2.15 -2.71
CA CYS A 160 6.21 -3.42 -3.18
C CYS A 160 6.17 -4.43 -2.04
N HIS A 161 6.24 -5.68 -2.38
CA HIS A 161 6.40 -6.77 -1.43
C HIS A 161 7.84 -7.30 -1.50
N PRO A 162 8.35 -8.00 -0.48
CA PRO A 162 9.66 -8.64 -0.56
C PRO A 162 9.82 -9.52 -1.80
N TYR A 163 8.78 -10.26 -2.19
CA TYR A 163 8.80 -11.09 -3.40
C TYR A 163 8.84 -10.29 -4.70
N ASP A 164 8.54 -9.00 -4.72
CA ASP A 164 8.74 -8.16 -5.91
C ASP A 164 10.21 -7.89 -6.19
N ILE A 165 11.08 -8.03 -5.19
CA ILE A 165 12.49 -7.66 -5.21
C ILE A 165 13.39 -8.89 -5.12
N TYR A 166 13.06 -9.83 -4.23
CA TYR A 166 13.91 -10.99 -3.93
C TYR A 166 13.83 -12.04 -5.03
N THR A 167 14.87 -12.10 -5.87
CA THR A 167 14.90 -12.95 -7.07
C THR A 167 15.28 -14.41 -6.79
N ALA A 168 15.86 -14.72 -5.64
CA ALA A 168 16.25 -16.07 -5.24
C ALA A 168 15.14 -16.84 -4.51
N GLN A 169 13.97 -16.24 -4.32
CA GLN A 169 12.83 -16.91 -3.72
C GLN A 169 12.40 -18.14 -4.54
N GLU A 170 12.15 -19.24 -3.86
CA GLU A 170 11.56 -20.43 -4.48
C GLU A 170 10.22 -20.12 -5.15
N ARG A 171 9.93 -20.83 -6.23
CA ARG A 171 8.67 -20.67 -6.95
C ARG A 171 7.60 -21.57 -6.35
N PHE A 172 6.48 -20.95 -6.00
CA PHE A 172 5.28 -21.63 -5.52
C PHE A 172 4.04 -20.97 -6.14
N MET A 173 2.88 -21.58 -6.00
CA MET A 173 1.62 -20.94 -6.35
C MET A 173 1.28 -19.91 -5.28
N HIS A 174 1.23 -18.64 -5.65
CA HIS A 174 0.85 -17.59 -4.70
C HIS A 174 -0.61 -17.77 -4.25
N PRO A 175 -0.91 -17.53 -2.97
CA PRO A 175 -2.29 -17.47 -2.50
C PRO A 175 -3.01 -16.27 -3.14
N ASP A 176 -4.33 -16.28 -3.08
CA ASP A 176 -5.22 -15.18 -3.49
C ASP A 176 -5.18 -14.80 -4.99
N ILE A 177 -4.76 -15.73 -5.87
CA ILE A 177 -4.77 -15.57 -7.33
C ILE A 177 -5.57 -16.65 -8.06
N ASP A 178 -6.49 -17.33 -7.36
CA ASP A 178 -7.38 -18.36 -7.91
C ASP A 178 -6.64 -19.46 -8.71
N ASP A 179 -5.46 -19.89 -8.22
CA ASP A 179 -4.56 -20.85 -8.86
C ASP A 179 -4.21 -20.55 -10.32
N SER A 180 -4.35 -19.30 -10.74
CA SER A 180 -4.06 -18.86 -12.08
C SER A 180 -2.56 -18.92 -12.39
N ARG A 181 -2.17 -19.82 -13.31
CA ARG A 181 -0.79 -19.92 -13.81
C ARG A 181 -0.31 -18.64 -14.46
N PHE A 182 -1.20 -17.88 -15.10
CA PHE A 182 -0.85 -16.62 -15.73
C PHE A 182 -0.53 -15.55 -14.67
N TYR A 183 -1.41 -15.36 -13.66
CA TYR A 183 -1.11 -14.43 -12.58
C TYR A 183 0.11 -14.88 -11.78
N ASN A 184 0.27 -16.17 -11.53
CA ASN A 184 1.46 -16.69 -10.87
C ASN A 184 2.75 -16.42 -11.66
N PHE A 185 2.73 -16.55 -12.98
CA PHE A 185 3.85 -16.14 -13.83
C PHE A 185 4.20 -14.64 -13.63
N LEU A 186 3.19 -13.76 -13.59
CA LEU A 186 3.39 -12.33 -13.38
C LEU A 186 4.00 -12.02 -12.00
N MET A 187 3.74 -12.85 -10.98
CA MET A 187 4.35 -12.69 -9.66
C MET A 187 5.87 -12.85 -9.67
N TYR A 188 6.43 -13.58 -10.65
CA TYR A 188 7.87 -13.80 -10.82
C TYR A 188 8.49 -12.96 -11.95
N TYR A 189 7.66 -12.41 -12.84
CA TYR A 189 8.14 -11.72 -14.03
C TYR A 189 8.87 -10.42 -13.68
N ASN A 190 10.03 -10.24 -14.32
CA ASN A 190 10.80 -8.98 -14.37
C ASN A 190 11.20 -8.36 -13.01
N ARG A 191 11.39 -9.16 -11.95
CA ARG A 191 11.77 -8.72 -10.59
C ARG A 191 13.09 -7.91 -10.59
N LYS A 192 14.06 -8.31 -11.42
CA LYS A 192 15.37 -7.62 -11.54
C LYS A 192 15.25 -6.16 -11.98
N SER A 193 14.09 -5.76 -12.55
CA SER A 193 13.88 -4.39 -13.02
C SER A 193 13.48 -3.39 -11.92
N VAL A 194 13.14 -3.84 -10.71
CA VAL A 194 12.58 -2.98 -9.65
C VAL A 194 13.57 -1.90 -9.24
N PHE A 195 14.77 -2.26 -8.80
CA PHE A 195 15.78 -1.28 -8.38
C PHE A 195 16.17 -0.31 -9.50
N PRO A 196 16.51 -0.76 -10.73
CA PRO A 196 16.78 0.17 -11.84
C PRO A 196 15.63 1.12 -12.18
N ARG A 197 14.38 0.70 -11.94
CA ARG A 197 13.21 1.57 -12.14
C ARG A 197 13.04 2.56 -11.00
N LEU A 198 13.27 2.15 -9.74
CA LEU A 198 13.28 3.04 -8.58
C LEU A 198 14.34 4.14 -8.74
N GLU A 199 15.57 3.76 -9.08
CA GLU A 199 16.64 4.72 -9.37
C GLU A 199 16.24 5.71 -10.48
N ALA A 200 15.61 5.23 -11.54
CA ALA A 200 15.14 6.09 -12.62
C ALA A 200 14.04 7.07 -12.18
N VAL A 201 13.19 6.68 -11.22
CA VAL A 201 12.20 7.57 -10.59
C VAL A 201 12.90 8.60 -9.73
N LEU A 202 13.85 8.19 -8.88
CA LEU A 202 14.63 9.11 -8.03
C LEU A 202 15.40 10.15 -8.87
N LYS A 203 16.01 9.74 -9.98
CA LYS A 203 16.68 10.66 -10.94
C LYS A 203 15.74 11.70 -11.55
N LYS A 204 14.41 11.53 -11.43
CA LYS A 204 13.43 12.57 -11.78
C LYS A 204 13.15 13.57 -10.68
N GLY A 205 13.90 13.51 -9.56
CA GLY A 205 13.82 14.45 -8.44
C GLY A 205 12.72 14.12 -7.43
N PHE A 206 12.31 12.85 -7.33
CA PHE A 206 11.53 12.38 -6.20
C PHE A 206 12.45 12.10 -5.01
N LYS A 207 11.91 12.30 -3.80
CA LYS A 207 12.48 11.79 -2.55
C LYS A 207 11.58 10.68 -2.03
N ILE A 208 12.17 9.62 -1.52
CA ILE A 208 11.42 8.59 -0.79
C ILE A 208 11.30 9.07 0.65
N VAL A 209 10.08 9.11 1.14
CA VAL A 209 9.76 9.50 2.52
C VAL A 209 8.73 8.52 3.10
N PRO A 210 8.73 8.28 4.41
CA PRO A 210 7.66 7.54 5.08
C PRO A 210 6.30 8.20 4.85
N TYR A 211 5.23 7.40 4.88
CA TYR A 211 3.88 7.94 4.74
C TYR A 211 3.52 8.89 5.88
N ALA A 212 3.93 8.57 7.11
CA ALA A 212 3.71 9.43 8.27
C ALA A 212 4.35 10.82 8.11
N GLU A 213 5.52 10.91 7.47
CA GLU A 213 6.16 12.19 7.18
C GLU A 213 5.41 12.95 6.09
N PHE A 214 4.98 12.26 5.04
CA PHE A 214 4.18 12.89 3.99
C PHE A 214 2.86 13.45 4.52
N VAL A 215 2.14 12.72 5.38
CA VAL A 215 0.87 13.17 5.96
C VAL A 215 1.01 14.49 6.71
N LYS A 216 2.14 14.73 7.38
CA LYS A 216 2.40 16.01 8.07
C LYS A 216 2.43 17.21 7.13
N THR A 217 2.64 16.99 5.84
CA THR A 217 2.66 18.07 4.83
C THR A 217 1.27 18.39 4.26
N LEU A 218 0.26 17.55 4.58
CA LEU A 218 -1.09 17.76 4.09
C LEU A 218 -1.81 18.80 4.94
N VAL A 219 -2.42 19.76 4.27
CA VAL A 219 -3.24 20.79 4.91
C VAL A 219 -4.69 20.32 4.98
N ILE A 220 -5.27 20.38 6.18
CA ILE A 220 -6.70 20.14 6.35
C ILE A 220 -7.43 21.28 5.62
N PRO A 221 -8.31 20.97 4.63
CA PRO A 221 -9.10 22.01 4.00
C PRO A 221 -9.90 22.76 5.09
N SER A 222 -9.75 24.08 5.13
CA SER A 222 -10.63 24.90 5.96
C SER A 222 -12.07 24.70 5.46
N SER A 223 -12.94 24.27 6.38
CA SER A 223 -14.39 24.10 6.17
C SER A 223 -15.09 25.41 5.81
#